data_1ae5cdbff3709219218c332650e2898a
#
_entry.id   1ae5cdbff3709219218c332650e2898a
#
_cell.length_a   1.000
_cell.length_b   1.000
_cell.length_c   1.000
_cell.angle_alpha   90.00
_cell.angle_beta   90.00
_cell.angle_gamma   90.00
#
_symmetry.space_group_name_H-M   'P 1'
#
loop_
_entity.id
_entity.type
_entity.pdbx_description
1 polymer ?
#
loop_
_entity_poly.entity_id
_entity_poly.type
_entity_poly.pdbx_seq_one_letter_code
_entity_poly.pdbx_strand_id
1 'polypeptide(L)'
;LFFSGIRYGNLRAGFPDKGAYSAQSSLEELKQKNCKLMCFCGIASPDSFVGWVRQSFPEAPALIFPDHHQYKASDLEKIHSAFERLENGNKCIITTQKDHMHLKNNPLFEALTPYIYYIEIDIHFVDGQEDVFNKLITDYVRNHTKNAAMARSQH
;
A
#
# COMPACT_ATOMS: atom_id res chain seq x y z
N LEU A 1 -6.88 3.23 -26.75
CA LEU A 1 -7.23 3.55 -25.39
C LEU A 1 -6.93 2.32 -24.52
N PHE A 2 -6.21 2.51 -23.40
CA PHE A 2 -5.89 1.43 -22.47
C PHE A 2 -6.64 1.66 -21.17
N PHE A 3 -7.22 0.61 -20.65
CA PHE A 3 -7.85 0.63 -19.34
C PHE A 3 -7.02 -0.20 -18.35
N SER A 4 -6.76 0.36 -17.20
CA SER A 4 -6.05 -0.34 -16.12
C SER A 4 -6.89 -0.37 -14.86
N GLY A 5 -6.72 -1.41 -14.07
CA GLY A 5 -7.31 -1.57 -12.76
C GLY A 5 -6.25 -1.81 -11.68
N ILE A 6 -6.65 -1.60 -10.45
CA ILE A 6 -5.82 -1.89 -9.29
C ILE A 6 -6.16 -3.30 -8.80
N ARG A 7 -5.12 -4.12 -8.60
CA ARG A 7 -5.22 -5.40 -7.91
C ARG A 7 -4.49 -5.31 -6.60
N TYR A 8 -5.18 -5.61 -5.53
CA TYR A 8 -4.57 -5.74 -4.22
C TYR A 8 -4.00 -7.15 -4.06
N GLY A 9 -2.70 -7.23 -3.78
CA GLY A 9 -1.96 -8.48 -3.61
C GLY A 9 -2.01 -9.02 -2.17
N ASN A 10 -0.92 -9.67 -1.77
CA ASN A 10 -0.76 -10.15 -0.41
C ASN A 10 -0.34 -9.02 0.55
N LEU A 11 -0.68 -9.19 1.81
CA LEU A 11 -0.18 -8.37 2.90
C LEU A 11 1.25 -8.76 3.23
N ARG A 12 2.14 -7.78 3.33
CA ARG A 12 3.52 -7.94 3.78
C ARG A 12 3.69 -7.33 5.16
N ALA A 13 4.40 -8.03 6.04
CA ALA A 13 4.79 -7.46 7.33
C ALA A 13 5.64 -6.21 7.10
N GLY A 14 5.24 -5.09 7.69
CA GLY A 14 5.96 -3.83 7.54
C GLY A 14 7.37 -3.89 8.14
N PHE A 15 7.51 -4.65 9.23
CA PHE A 15 8.76 -4.80 9.98
C PHE A 15 8.97 -6.29 10.35
N PRO A 16 9.45 -7.11 9.41
CA PRO A 16 9.52 -8.56 9.60
C PRO A 16 10.39 -8.97 10.80
N ASP A 17 11.44 -8.19 11.11
CA ASP A 17 12.33 -8.47 12.25
C ASP A 17 11.74 -8.07 13.61
N LYS A 18 10.65 -7.31 13.62
CA LYS A 18 9.96 -6.82 14.84
C LYS A 18 8.54 -7.35 14.96
N GLY A 19 8.05 -8.05 13.96
CA GLY A 19 6.66 -8.48 13.86
C GLY A 19 6.31 -9.66 14.76
N ALA A 20 5.15 -9.59 15.38
CA ALA A 20 4.52 -10.71 16.07
C ALA A 20 3.83 -11.69 15.10
N TYR A 21 3.76 -11.38 13.84
CA TYR A 21 3.01 -12.10 12.80
C TYR A 21 3.91 -12.60 11.67
N SER A 22 3.35 -13.45 10.81
CA SER A 22 4.07 -13.99 9.65
C SER A 22 4.50 -12.89 8.68
N ALA A 23 5.62 -13.09 7.98
CA ALA A 23 6.17 -12.13 7.02
C ALA A 23 5.19 -11.78 5.89
N GLN A 24 4.25 -12.66 5.59
CA GLN A 24 3.20 -12.51 4.60
C GLN A 24 1.89 -13.07 5.12
N SER A 25 0.77 -12.44 4.76
CA SER A 25 -0.57 -12.88 5.14
C SER A 25 -1.60 -12.44 4.09
N SER A 26 -2.85 -12.81 4.29
CA SER A 26 -4.01 -12.33 3.53
C SER A 26 -5.10 -11.82 4.47
N LEU A 27 -6.06 -11.04 3.96
CA LEU A 27 -7.21 -10.63 4.76
C LEU A 27 -7.99 -11.83 5.29
N GLU A 28 -8.10 -12.89 4.49
CA GLU A 28 -8.81 -14.11 4.88
C GLU A 28 -8.13 -14.85 6.03
N GLU A 29 -6.80 -14.97 6.00
CA GLU A 29 -6.03 -15.55 7.10
C GLU A 29 -6.14 -14.73 8.38
N LEU A 30 -6.12 -13.40 8.29
CA LEU A 30 -6.31 -12.53 9.46
C LEU A 30 -7.72 -12.69 10.04
N LYS A 31 -8.73 -12.86 9.19
CA LYS A 31 -10.11 -13.11 9.61
C LYS A 31 -10.25 -14.46 10.31
N GLN A 32 -9.66 -15.53 9.76
CA GLN A 32 -9.64 -16.86 10.38
C GLN A 32 -8.96 -16.86 11.76
N LYS A 33 -7.93 -16.02 11.93
CA LYS A 33 -7.24 -15.81 13.23
C LYS A 33 -8.01 -14.87 14.18
N ASN A 34 -9.23 -14.46 13.83
CA ASN A 34 -10.06 -13.51 14.59
C ASN A 34 -9.31 -12.20 14.90
N CYS A 35 -8.55 -11.70 13.95
CA CYS A 35 -7.80 -10.47 14.10
C CYS A 35 -8.73 -9.27 14.16
N LYS A 36 -8.48 -8.33 15.08
CA LYS A 36 -9.10 -7.02 15.15
C LYS A 36 -8.25 -6.06 14.32
N LEU A 37 -8.85 -5.46 13.32
CA LEU A 37 -8.11 -4.75 12.28
C LEU A 37 -8.58 -3.31 12.16
N MET A 38 -7.63 -2.40 11.99
CA MET A 38 -7.84 -1.06 11.47
C MET A 38 -6.98 -0.82 10.22
N CYS A 39 -7.34 0.17 9.44
CA CYS A 39 -6.49 0.60 8.34
C CYS A 39 -6.28 2.12 8.33
N PHE A 40 -5.21 2.56 7.69
CA PHE A 40 -5.00 3.97 7.38
C PHE A 40 -4.29 4.12 6.04
N CYS A 41 -4.53 5.26 5.38
CA CYS A 41 -3.85 5.59 4.13
C CYS A 41 -3.83 7.11 3.87
N GLY A 42 -2.81 7.55 3.11
CA GLY A 42 -2.66 8.90 2.57
C GLY A 42 -2.46 8.87 1.05
N ILE A 43 -3.47 8.42 0.32
CA ILE A 43 -3.46 8.24 -1.14
C ILE A 43 -4.63 8.98 -1.79
N ALA A 44 -4.51 9.24 -3.11
CA ALA A 44 -5.51 9.99 -3.87
C ALA A 44 -6.89 9.31 -3.97
N SER A 45 -6.94 7.96 -3.92
CA SER A 45 -8.18 7.19 -4.03
C SER A 45 -8.34 6.24 -2.83
N PRO A 46 -8.62 6.77 -1.63
CA PRO A 46 -8.70 5.97 -0.40
C PRO A 46 -9.88 4.99 -0.40
N ASP A 47 -10.99 5.33 -1.08
CA ASP A 47 -12.21 4.53 -1.07
C ASP A 47 -11.99 3.13 -1.63
N SER A 48 -11.16 2.97 -2.65
CA SER A 48 -10.81 1.66 -3.22
C SER A 48 -10.09 0.78 -2.21
N PHE A 49 -9.11 1.35 -1.50
CA PHE A 49 -8.34 0.64 -0.48
C PHE A 49 -9.20 0.28 0.74
N VAL A 50 -9.94 1.26 1.27
CA VAL A 50 -10.84 1.04 2.41
C VAL A 50 -11.95 0.06 2.06
N GLY A 51 -12.53 0.18 0.87
CA GLY A 51 -13.53 -0.74 0.36
C GLY A 51 -13.02 -2.18 0.27
N TRP A 52 -11.79 -2.37 -0.22
CA TRP A 52 -11.16 -3.68 -0.26
C TRP A 52 -10.96 -4.28 1.15
N VAL A 53 -10.48 -3.51 2.12
CA VAL A 53 -10.37 -3.96 3.51
C VAL A 53 -11.73 -4.35 4.08
N ARG A 54 -12.76 -3.54 3.84
CA ARG A 54 -14.10 -3.74 4.38
C ARG A 54 -14.88 -4.91 3.76
N GLN A 55 -14.43 -5.46 2.64
CA GLN A 55 -14.99 -6.71 2.12
C GLN A 55 -14.82 -7.88 3.11
N SER A 56 -13.70 -7.93 3.82
CA SER A 56 -13.42 -8.98 4.81
C SER A 56 -13.64 -8.51 6.25
N PHE A 57 -13.50 -7.22 6.51
CA PHE A 57 -13.63 -6.57 7.82
C PHE A 57 -14.57 -5.35 7.74
N PRO A 58 -15.91 -5.56 7.66
CA PRO A 58 -16.87 -4.47 7.43
C PRO A 58 -16.79 -3.32 8.44
N GLU A 59 -16.50 -3.64 9.71
CA GLU A 59 -16.42 -2.69 10.83
C GLU A 59 -15.01 -2.13 11.07
N ALA A 60 -14.05 -2.39 10.19
CA ALA A 60 -12.69 -1.91 10.37
C ALA A 60 -12.64 -0.37 10.42
N PRO A 61 -12.14 0.23 11.51
CA PRO A 61 -11.86 1.66 11.55
C PRO A 61 -10.85 2.04 10.47
N ALA A 62 -11.12 3.14 9.78
CA ALA A 62 -10.25 3.67 8.75
C ALA A 62 -9.86 5.13 9.05
N LEU A 63 -8.56 5.43 9.07
CA LEU A 63 -8.05 6.79 9.14
C LEU A 63 -7.56 7.20 7.76
N ILE A 64 -8.17 8.23 7.19
CA ILE A 64 -7.85 8.72 5.86
C ILE A 64 -7.13 10.05 6.00
N PHE A 65 -5.93 10.12 5.44
CA PHE A 65 -5.12 11.32 5.36
C PHE A 65 -5.11 11.85 3.91
N PRO A 66 -4.78 13.13 3.70
CA PRO A 66 -4.61 13.69 2.36
C PRO A 66 -3.56 12.92 1.54
N ASP A 67 -3.65 12.98 0.22
CA ASP A 67 -2.59 12.41 -0.62
C ASP A 67 -1.25 13.13 -0.39
N HIS A 68 -0.16 12.39 -0.50
CA HIS A 68 1.20 12.85 -0.19
C HIS A 68 1.36 13.40 1.25
N HIS A 69 0.57 12.84 2.19
CA HIS A 69 0.60 13.29 3.58
C HIS A 69 1.97 13.05 4.23
N GLN A 70 2.45 14.08 4.92
CA GLN A 70 3.62 13.98 5.80
C GLN A 70 3.14 13.72 7.22
N TYR A 71 3.33 12.51 7.70
CA TYR A 71 2.88 12.08 9.02
C TYR A 71 3.62 12.82 10.14
N LYS A 72 2.87 13.57 10.94
CA LYS A 72 3.34 14.30 12.11
C LYS A 72 3.08 13.49 13.38
N ALA A 73 3.67 13.90 14.49
CA ALA A 73 3.45 13.28 15.80
C ALA A 73 1.95 13.15 16.15
N SER A 74 1.16 14.21 15.89
CA SER A 74 -0.29 14.19 16.14
C SER A 74 -1.07 13.17 15.29
N ASP A 75 -0.59 12.84 14.11
CA ASP A 75 -1.24 11.83 13.25
C ASP A 75 -0.90 10.43 13.74
N LEU A 76 0.33 10.23 14.20
CA LEU A 76 0.77 8.97 14.81
C LEU A 76 0.03 8.72 16.14
N GLU A 77 -0.21 9.76 16.93
CA GLU A 77 -1.06 9.68 18.14
C GLU A 77 -2.50 9.25 17.80
N LYS A 78 -3.08 9.76 16.70
CA LYS A 78 -4.41 9.34 16.23
C LYS A 78 -4.41 7.88 15.82
N ILE A 79 -3.40 7.43 15.06
CA ILE A 79 -3.26 6.02 14.64
C ILE A 79 -3.12 5.13 15.86
N HIS A 80 -2.24 5.48 16.80
CA HIS A 80 -2.03 4.74 18.05
C HIS A 80 -3.34 4.68 18.87
N SER A 81 -4.00 5.81 19.08
CA SER A 81 -5.26 5.86 19.83
C SER A 81 -6.37 5.03 19.18
N ALA A 82 -6.45 5.00 17.84
CA ALA A 82 -7.41 4.17 17.14
C ALA A 82 -7.08 2.67 17.29
N PHE A 83 -5.80 2.33 17.24
CA PHE A 83 -5.33 0.95 17.45
C PHE A 83 -5.62 0.45 18.87
N GLU A 84 -5.39 1.27 19.89
CA GLU A 84 -5.68 0.92 21.29
C GLU A 84 -7.17 0.69 21.55
N ARG A 85 -8.05 1.40 20.83
CA ARG A 85 -9.51 1.22 20.93
C ARG A 85 -10.03 -0.06 20.31
N LEU A 86 -9.24 -0.77 19.51
CA LEU A 86 -9.63 -2.09 19.04
C LEU A 86 -9.81 -3.03 20.22
N GLU A 87 -10.80 -3.92 20.11
CA GLU A 87 -11.02 -4.95 21.14
C GLU A 87 -9.76 -5.77 21.40
N ASN A 88 -9.61 -6.28 22.62
CA ASN A 88 -8.49 -7.13 23.00
C ASN A 88 -8.43 -8.40 22.15
N GLY A 89 -7.22 -8.88 21.91
CA GLY A 89 -6.94 -10.07 21.11
C GLY A 89 -5.84 -9.82 20.09
N ASN A 90 -5.83 -10.59 19.03
CA ASN A 90 -4.94 -10.38 17.90
C ASN A 90 -5.32 -9.08 17.20
N LYS A 91 -4.42 -8.12 17.16
CA LYS A 91 -4.65 -6.81 16.52
C LYS A 91 -3.70 -6.61 15.36
N CYS A 92 -4.15 -5.98 14.29
CA CYS A 92 -3.26 -5.56 13.21
C CYS A 92 -3.70 -4.24 12.57
N ILE A 93 -2.76 -3.62 11.90
CA ILE A 93 -2.93 -2.39 11.13
C ILE A 93 -2.58 -2.69 9.69
N ILE A 94 -3.43 -2.28 8.76
CA ILE A 94 -3.12 -2.35 7.33
C ILE A 94 -2.95 -0.94 6.78
N THR A 95 -1.89 -0.75 6.00
CA THR A 95 -1.63 0.49 5.29
C THR A 95 -1.17 0.22 3.86
N THR A 96 -0.95 1.25 3.06
CA THR A 96 -0.38 1.11 1.73
C THR A 96 1.15 1.01 1.79
N GLN A 97 1.78 0.44 0.77
CA GLN A 97 3.24 0.40 0.66
C GLN A 97 3.84 1.81 0.67
N LYS A 98 3.18 2.76 0.01
CA LYS A 98 3.59 4.18 -0.01
C LYS A 98 3.64 4.76 1.40
N ASP A 99 2.57 4.60 2.17
CA ASP A 99 2.49 5.14 3.52
C ASP A 99 3.47 4.45 4.47
N HIS A 100 3.62 3.12 4.37
CA HIS A 100 4.60 2.37 5.13
C HIS A 100 6.03 2.90 4.90
N MET A 101 6.41 3.21 3.66
CA MET A 101 7.74 3.75 3.36
C MET A 101 8.00 5.11 4.02
N HIS A 102 6.99 5.95 4.17
CA HIS A 102 7.08 7.22 4.92
C HIS A 102 7.25 7.03 6.42
N LEU A 103 6.76 5.92 6.98
CA LEU A 103 6.77 5.66 8.41
C LEU A 103 7.95 4.79 8.86
N LYS A 104 8.59 4.07 7.95
CA LYS A 104 9.63 3.08 8.23
C LYS A 104 10.76 3.56 9.13
N ASN A 105 11.13 4.84 9.04
CA ASN A 105 12.23 5.44 9.79
C ASN A 105 11.75 6.42 10.87
N ASN A 106 10.45 6.43 11.20
CA ASN A 106 9.91 7.33 12.20
C ASN A 106 9.91 6.67 13.59
N PRO A 107 10.74 7.14 14.55
CA PRO A 107 10.87 6.53 15.87
C PRO A 107 9.56 6.55 16.67
N LEU A 108 8.69 7.52 16.41
CA LEU A 108 7.38 7.60 17.09
C LEU A 108 6.44 6.46 16.70
N PHE A 109 6.76 5.73 15.64
CA PHE A 109 5.96 4.61 15.14
C PHE A 109 6.44 3.25 15.68
N GLU A 110 7.51 3.22 16.45
CA GLU A 110 8.18 2.00 16.89
C GLU A 110 7.25 1.04 17.67
N ALA A 111 6.40 1.57 18.54
CA ALA A 111 5.45 0.77 19.32
C ALA A 111 4.42 0.02 18.47
N LEU A 112 4.10 0.50 17.27
CA LEU A 112 3.14 -0.09 16.35
C LEU A 112 3.78 -1.04 15.32
N THR A 113 5.10 -1.01 15.19
CA THR A 113 5.82 -1.81 14.17
C THR A 113 5.48 -3.30 14.18
N PRO A 114 5.26 -3.97 15.34
CA PRO A 114 4.92 -5.39 15.35
C PRO A 114 3.57 -5.74 14.69
N TYR A 115 2.69 -4.76 14.57
CA TYR A 115 1.29 -4.96 14.19
C TYR A 115 0.99 -4.54 12.75
N ILE A 116 1.99 -4.02 12.01
CA ILE A 116 1.77 -3.40 10.71
C ILE A 116 1.99 -4.37 9.57
N TYR A 117 0.98 -4.42 8.71
CA TYR A 117 1.06 -4.94 7.37
C TYR A 117 0.89 -3.81 6.35
N TYR A 118 1.59 -3.88 5.25
CA TYR A 118 1.28 -3.06 4.07
C TYR A 118 0.80 -3.94 2.93
N ILE A 119 -0.03 -3.36 2.07
CA ILE A 119 -0.54 -4.00 0.87
C ILE A 119 0.34 -3.66 -0.33
N GLU A 120 0.73 -4.69 -1.09
CA GLU A 120 1.31 -4.51 -2.41
C GLU A 120 0.18 -4.26 -3.41
N ILE A 121 0.32 -3.21 -4.21
CA ILE A 121 -0.64 -2.82 -5.23
C ILE A 121 -0.04 -3.15 -6.58
N ASP A 122 -0.76 -3.94 -7.36
CA ASP A 122 -0.43 -4.28 -8.73
C ASP A 122 -1.37 -3.56 -9.71
N ILE A 123 -0.82 -3.03 -10.78
CA ILE A 123 -1.61 -2.45 -11.86
C ILE A 123 -1.76 -3.52 -12.93
N HIS A 124 -2.99 -3.86 -13.26
CA HIS A 124 -3.27 -4.76 -14.37
C HIS A 124 -4.05 -4.05 -15.47
N PHE A 125 -3.79 -4.43 -16.70
CA PHE A 125 -4.57 -3.94 -17.84
C PHE A 125 -5.82 -4.79 -18.02
N VAL A 126 -6.95 -4.13 -18.20
CA VAL A 126 -8.20 -4.77 -18.59
C VAL A 126 -8.02 -5.36 -20.00
N ASP A 127 -8.60 -6.52 -20.25
CA ASP A 127 -8.56 -7.23 -21.52
C ASP A 127 -7.16 -7.72 -21.98
N GLY A 128 -6.21 -7.92 -21.06
CA GLY A 128 -4.90 -8.50 -21.39
C GLY A 128 -4.04 -7.62 -22.29
N GLN A 129 -4.25 -6.32 -22.30
CA GLN A 129 -3.54 -5.36 -23.16
C GLN A 129 -2.15 -4.98 -22.63
N GLU A 130 -1.64 -5.65 -21.62
CA GLU A 130 -0.36 -5.35 -20.99
C GLU A 130 0.81 -5.45 -21.97
N ASP A 131 0.87 -6.52 -22.76
CA ASP A 131 1.94 -6.73 -23.75
C ASP A 131 1.93 -5.66 -24.84
N VAL A 132 0.74 -5.25 -25.28
CA VAL A 132 0.59 -4.19 -26.30
C VAL A 132 1.04 -2.84 -25.75
N PHE A 133 0.70 -2.53 -24.52
CA PHE A 133 1.13 -1.31 -23.83
C PHE A 133 2.65 -1.30 -23.62
N ASN A 134 3.21 -2.37 -23.07
CA ASN A 134 4.64 -2.51 -22.83
C ASN A 134 5.45 -2.38 -24.12
N LYS A 135 4.96 -2.96 -25.22
CA LYS A 135 5.58 -2.81 -26.53
C LYS A 135 5.55 -1.35 -27.02
N LEU A 136 4.42 -0.66 -26.90
CA LEU A 136 4.31 0.74 -27.27
C LEU A 136 5.29 1.64 -26.49
N ILE A 137 5.39 1.46 -25.17
CA ILE A 137 6.33 2.22 -24.33
C ILE A 137 7.76 1.89 -24.71
N THR A 138 8.09 0.62 -24.92
CA THR A 138 9.44 0.20 -25.31
C THR A 138 9.86 0.78 -26.65
N ASP A 139 8.98 0.74 -27.64
CA ASP A 139 9.22 1.29 -28.96
C ASP A 139 9.36 2.82 -28.92
N TYR A 140 8.53 3.50 -28.12
CA TYR A 140 8.63 4.94 -27.90
C TYR A 140 10.00 5.32 -27.30
N VAL A 141 10.42 4.66 -26.23
CA VAL A 141 11.72 4.92 -25.57
C VAL A 141 12.88 4.66 -26.54
N ARG A 142 12.87 3.53 -27.28
CA ARG A 142 13.92 3.20 -28.26
C ARG A 142 14.04 4.25 -29.37
N ASN A 143 12.91 4.74 -29.89
CA ASN A 143 12.91 5.73 -30.96
C ASN A 143 13.40 7.09 -30.46
N HIS A 144 13.02 7.51 -29.25
CA HIS A 144 13.51 8.75 -28.66
C HIS A 144 15.00 8.70 -28.31
N THR A 145 15.50 7.57 -27.83
CA THR A 145 16.93 7.41 -27.52
C THR A 145 17.79 7.43 -28.78
N LYS A 146 17.32 6.81 -29.87
CA LYS A 146 18.00 6.88 -31.18
C LYS A 146 18.06 8.30 -31.73
N ASN A 147 16.94 9.04 -31.64
CA ASN A 147 16.89 10.43 -32.13
C ASN A 147 17.79 11.36 -31.30
N ALA A 148 17.85 11.16 -29.97
CA ALA A 148 18.75 11.92 -29.10
C ALA A 148 20.24 11.61 -29.37
N ALA A 149 20.59 10.37 -29.72
CA ALA A 149 21.95 9.98 -30.09
C ALA A 149 22.35 10.56 -31.45
N MET A 150 21.44 10.56 -32.46
CA MET A 150 21.71 11.17 -33.75
C MET A 150 21.88 12.70 -33.67
N ALA A 151 21.12 13.38 -32.81
CA ALA A 151 21.25 14.82 -32.62
C ALA A 151 22.59 15.23 -31.98
N ARG A 152 23.17 14.36 -31.14
CA ARG A 152 24.48 14.58 -30.51
C ARG A 152 25.68 14.27 -31.41
N SER A 153 25.51 13.49 -32.45
CA SER A 153 26.58 13.14 -33.41
C SER A 153 26.73 14.14 -34.55
N GLN A 154 25.90 15.21 -34.62
CA GLN A 154 25.96 16.27 -35.63
C GLN A 154 26.58 17.59 -35.08
N HIS A 155 27.17 17.58 -33.92
CA HIS A 155 27.96 18.65 -33.34
C HIS A 155 29.35 18.11 -32.95
#